data_ff4cc18ecce3215397b87872385466f7
#
_entry.id   ff4cc18ecce3215397b87872385466f7
#
_cell.length_a   1.000
_cell.length_b   1.000
_cell.length_c   1.000
_cell.angle_alpha   90.00
_cell.angle_beta   90.00
_cell.angle_gamma   90.00
#
_symmetry.space_group_name_H-M   'P 1'
#
loop_
_entity.id
_entity.type
_entity.pdbx_description
1 polymer ?
#
loop_
_entity_poly.entity_id
_entity_poly.type
_entity_poly.pdbx_seq_one_letter_code
_entity_poly.pdbx_strand_id
1 'polypeptide(L)'
;KGVSLEVKRGEIVTLIGPNGSGKTTTAKIALGIYKNIEGKVLKFTEKVGYVPQKISIDWTLPIRVVDFMLLTQNLSNEEIVNALKLTGVEHLKNNNLSNLSGGEFQRVLIARAIAKNPDLLVLDEPVQGVDFKGEISLYELIKEISDKVNCGILLISHDLHVVMSSTDYVVCLNGHVCCSGTPQSVANNNKYQELFGDRASTILSVYEHKHDHTHSADGTIKRKQ
;
A
#
# COMPACT_ATOMS: atom_id res chain seq x y z
N LYS A 1 -1.46 -0.24 -21.91
CA LYS A 1 -2.54 0.44 -22.66
C LYS A 1 -3.89 -0.07 -22.16
N GLY A 2 -4.97 0.77 -22.22
CA GLY A 2 -6.32 0.35 -21.88
C GLY A 2 -6.52 -0.01 -20.40
N VAL A 3 -5.94 0.77 -19.49
CA VAL A 3 -6.13 0.58 -18.05
C VAL A 3 -7.37 1.35 -17.61
N SER A 4 -8.36 0.64 -17.05
CA SER A 4 -9.50 1.24 -16.37
C SER A 4 -9.48 0.78 -14.93
N LEU A 5 -9.48 1.71 -14.00
CA LEU A 5 -9.55 1.45 -12.57
C LEU A 5 -10.30 2.58 -11.88
N GLU A 6 -10.95 2.24 -10.78
CA GLU A 6 -11.64 3.17 -9.89
C GLU A 6 -11.18 2.89 -8.47
N VAL A 7 -11.06 3.92 -7.64
CA VAL A 7 -10.76 3.80 -6.22
C VAL A 7 -11.78 4.63 -5.45
N LYS A 8 -12.55 3.98 -4.59
CA LYS A 8 -13.56 4.62 -3.74
C LYS A 8 -13.00 4.87 -2.35
N ARG A 9 -13.63 5.74 -1.59
CA ARG A 9 -13.31 5.93 -0.17
C ARG A 9 -13.49 4.63 0.61
N GLY A 10 -12.55 4.33 1.49
CA GLY A 10 -12.55 3.10 2.29
C GLY A 10 -12.24 1.83 1.49
N GLU A 11 -11.87 1.95 0.21
CA GLU A 11 -11.52 0.82 -0.66
C GLU A 11 -10.00 0.77 -0.89
N ILE A 12 -9.42 -0.42 -0.83
CA ILE A 12 -8.03 -0.68 -1.18
C ILE A 12 -8.00 -1.39 -2.54
N VAL A 13 -7.55 -0.66 -3.56
CA VAL A 13 -7.32 -1.19 -4.91
C VAL A 13 -5.85 -1.41 -5.12
N THR A 14 -5.45 -2.63 -5.49
CA THR A 14 -4.05 -2.96 -5.67
C THR A 14 -3.70 -3.25 -7.12
N LEU A 15 -2.64 -2.59 -7.61
CA LEU A 15 -2.02 -2.88 -8.90
C LEU A 15 -0.88 -3.88 -8.68
N ILE A 16 -0.98 -5.05 -9.31
CA ILE A 16 0.05 -6.07 -9.30
C ILE A 16 0.59 -6.32 -10.72
N GLY A 17 1.78 -6.90 -10.81
CA GLY A 17 2.38 -7.25 -12.10
C GLY A 17 3.91 -7.26 -12.03
N PRO A 18 4.58 -7.81 -13.06
CA PRO A 18 6.03 -7.85 -13.13
C PRO A 18 6.65 -6.45 -13.21
N ASN A 19 7.95 -6.37 -12.99
CA ASN A 19 8.70 -5.11 -13.17
C ASN A 19 8.58 -4.65 -14.63
N GLY A 20 8.36 -3.33 -14.82
CA GLY A 20 8.15 -2.75 -16.14
C GLY A 20 6.72 -2.89 -16.70
N SER A 21 5.79 -3.52 -15.99
CA SER A 21 4.39 -3.70 -16.45
C SER A 21 3.57 -2.41 -16.52
N GLY A 22 4.05 -1.30 -15.95
CA GLY A 22 3.40 0.01 -15.98
C GLY A 22 2.67 0.41 -14.70
N LYS A 23 2.84 -0.28 -13.57
CA LYS A 23 2.19 0.02 -12.28
C LYS A 23 2.48 1.45 -11.80
N THR A 24 3.74 1.78 -11.59
CA THR A 24 4.18 3.15 -11.19
C THR A 24 3.76 4.21 -12.21
N THR A 25 3.81 3.89 -13.50
CA THR A 25 3.34 4.80 -14.56
C THR A 25 1.86 5.08 -14.41
N THR A 26 1.04 4.05 -14.18
CA THR A 26 -0.41 4.18 -13.96
C THR A 26 -0.70 5.05 -12.73
N ALA A 27 0.01 4.83 -11.62
CA ALA A 27 -0.11 5.67 -10.43
C ALA A 27 0.26 7.13 -10.71
N LYS A 28 1.37 7.40 -11.41
CA LYS A 28 1.79 8.76 -11.77
C LYS A 28 0.82 9.46 -12.71
N ILE A 29 0.15 8.72 -13.59
CA ILE A 29 -0.95 9.23 -14.42
C ILE A 29 -2.15 9.58 -13.54
N ALA A 30 -2.57 8.70 -12.63
CA ALA A 30 -3.68 8.96 -11.71
C ALA A 30 -3.42 10.20 -10.83
N LEU A 31 -2.17 10.39 -10.41
CA LEU A 31 -1.72 11.59 -9.68
C LEU A 31 -1.68 12.86 -10.55
N GLY A 32 -1.72 12.74 -11.88
CA GLY A 32 -1.58 13.87 -12.82
C GLY A 32 -0.13 14.35 -12.99
N ILE A 33 0.85 13.54 -12.57
CA ILE A 33 2.28 13.80 -12.77
C ILE A 33 2.61 13.69 -14.28
N TYR A 34 2.07 12.67 -14.95
CA TYR A 34 2.14 12.53 -16.39
C TYR A 34 0.86 13.05 -17.05
N LYS A 35 1.00 14.05 -17.92
CA LYS A 35 -0.14 14.76 -18.57
C LYS A 35 -0.41 14.31 -20.00
N ASN A 36 0.60 13.84 -20.73
CA ASN A 36 0.46 13.39 -22.12
C ASN A 36 0.04 11.92 -22.13
N ILE A 37 -1.27 11.67 -22.04
CA ILE A 37 -1.88 10.35 -21.98
C ILE A 37 -3.00 10.23 -23.02
N GLU A 38 -3.18 9.02 -23.55
CA GLU A 38 -4.41 8.63 -24.23
C GLU A 38 -5.40 8.11 -23.17
N GLY A 39 -6.58 8.75 -23.07
CA GLY A 39 -7.60 8.39 -22.09
C GLY A 39 -8.05 9.56 -21.21
N LYS A 40 -8.74 9.23 -20.11
CA LYS A 40 -9.28 10.23 -19.18
C LYS A 40 -8.93 9.83 -17.74
N VAL A 41 -8.54 10.81 -16.94
CA VAL A 41 -8.44 10.70 -15.49
C VAL A 41 -9.50 11.60 -14.89
N LEU A 42 -10.46 11.00 -14.17
CA LEU A 42 -11.49 11.73 -13.43
C LEU A 42 -11.05 11.81 -11.97
N LYS A 43 -10.74 13.01 -11.51
CA LYS A 43 -10.40 13.29 -10.12
C LYS A 43 -11.57 13.96 -9.43
N PHE A 44 -12.02 13.40 -8.34
CA PHE A 44 -13.10 13.95 -7.51
C PHE A 44 -12.55 14.63 -6.25
N THR A 45 -11.23 14.69 -6.08
CA THR A 45 -10.56 15.33 -4.96
C THR A 45 -9.16 15.84 -5.34
N GLU A 46 -8.73 16.91 -4.68
CA GLU A 46 -7.35 17.41 -4.73
C GLU A 46 -6.54 16.96 -3.48
N LYS A 47 -7.21 16.36 -2.48
CA LYS A 47 -6.56 15.89 -1.25
C LYS A 47 -5.97 14.49 -1.49
N VAL A 48 -4.76 14.44 -2.03
CA VAL A 48 -4.08 13.20 -2.36
C VAL A 48 -2.77 13.09 -1.58
N GLY A 49 -2.61 11.97 -0.86
CA GLY A 49 -1.33 11.55 -0.28
C GLY A 49 -0.57 10.64 -1.24
N TYR A 50 0.76 10.78 -1.30
CA TYR A 50 1.59 9.91 -2.15
C TYR A 50 2.86 9.50 -1.44
N VAL A 51 3.11 8.20 -1.41
CA VAL A 51 4.38 7.59 -1.00
C VAL A 51 5.02 6.98 -2.24
N PRO A 52 6.09 7.56 -2.78
CA PRO A 52 6.79 7.03 -3.94
C PRO A 52 7.66 5.83 -3.58
N GLN A 53 7.93 4.96 -4.55
CA GLN A 53 8.80 3.79 -4.40
C GLN A 53 10.21 4.15 -3.90
N LYS A 54 10.75 5.27 -4.34
CA LYS A 54 12.09 5.76 -3.95
C LYS A 54 12.04 7.24 -3.66
N ILE A 55 12.68 7.62 -2.56
CA ILE A 55 12.95 9.00 -2.21
C ILE A 55 14.47 9.16 -2.17
N SER A 56 14.98 10.13 -2.90
CA SER A 56 16.40 10.51 -2.83
C SER A 56 16.59 11.49 -1.68
N ILE A 57 17.21 11.03 -0.61
CA ILE A 57 17.59 11.86 0.54
C ILE A 57 19.10 11.82 0.64
N ASP A 58 19.72 12.97 0.85
CA ASP A 58 21.10 13.02 1.28
C ASP A 58 21.18 12.68 2.76
N TRP A 59 21.55 11.44 3.06
CA TRP A 59 21.63 10.90 4.42
C TRP A 59 22.73 11.54 5.28
N THR A 60 23.59 12.38 4.69
CA THR A 60 24.58 13.15 5.45
C THR A 60 23.95 14.36 6.13
N LEU A 61 22.77 14.80 5.70
CA LEU A 61 22.05 15.90 6.32
C LEU A 61 21.35 15.45 7.61
N PRO A 62 21.53 16.18 8.73
CA PRO A 62 20.90 15.84 10.01
C PRO A 62 19.43 16.29 10.04
N ILE A 63 18.58 15.67 9.20
CA ILE A 63 17.16 15.99 9.12
C ILE A 63 16.39 15.16 10.14
N ARG A 64 15.69 15.81 11.08
CA ARG A 64 14.79 15.12 12.00
C ARG A 64 13.47 14.75 11.33
N VAL A 65 12.77 13.75 11.87
CA VAL A 65 11.43 13.34 11.40
C VAL A 65 10.48 14.53 11.33
N VAL A 66 10.43 15.37 12.36
CA VAL A 66 9.56 16.56 12.38
C VAL A 66 9.90 17.55 11.26
N ASP A 67 11.17 17.79 10.99
CA ASP A 67 11.62 18.69 9.93
C ASP A 67 11.26 18.12 8.56
N PHE A 68 11.43 16.81 8.37
CA PHE A 68 11.04 16.09 7.16
C PHE A 68 9.52 16.16 6.89
N MET A 69 8.70 16.05 7.92
CA MET A 69 7.24 16.20 7.79
C MET A 69 6.85 17.58 7.23
N LEU A 70 7.62 18.62 7.57
CA LEU A 70 7.36 20.02 7.20
C LEU A 70 7.91 20.42 5.83
N LEU A 71 8.82 19.63 5.21
CA LEU A 71 9.53 20.05 3.98
C LEU A 71 8.63 20.46 2.81
N THR A 72 7.46 19.87 2.65
CA THR A 72 6.58 20.13 1.49
C THR A 72 5.16 20.49 1.88
N GLN A 73 4.86 20.54 3.18
CA GLN A 73 3.52 20.76 3.69
C GLN A 73 3.60 21.69 4.91
N ASN A 74 2.68 22.65 4.97
CA ASN A 74 2.49 23.42 6.20
C ASN A 74 1.59 22.60 7.14
N LEU A 75 2.19 21.98 8.16
CA LEU A 75 1.53 21.13 9.15
C LEU A 75 1.59 21.78 10.52
N SER A 76 0.49 21.73 11.26
CA SER A 76 0.49 22.04 12.69
C SER A 76 1.19 20.91 13.48
N ASN A 77 1.63 21.24 14.69
CA ASN A 77 2.23 20.22 15.57
C ASN A 77 1.23 19.08 15.89
N GLU A 78 -0.06 19.39 15.98
CA GLU A 78 -1.12 18.41 16.23
C GLU A 78 -1.27 17.45 15.04
N GLU A 79 -1.29 17.94 13.79
CA GLU A 79 -1.34 17.12 12.58
C GLU A 79 -0.13 16.19 12.49
N ILE A 80 1.06 16.67 12.83
CA ILE A 80 2.29 15.85 12.84
C ILE A 80 2.18 14.74 13.89
N VAL A 81 1.82 15.09 15.14
CA VAL A 81 1.72 14.12 16.24
C VAL A 81 0.67 13.06 15.94
N ASN A 82 -0.52 13.47 15.48
CA ASN A 82 -1.60 12.55 15.14
C ASN A 82 -1.21 11.58 14.03
N ALA A 83 -0.56 12.06 12.97
CA ALA A 83 -0.10 11.22 11.87
C ALA A 83 0.99 10.22 12.32
N LEU A 84 1.99 10.68 13.09
CA LEU A 84 3.05 9.82 13.63
C LEU A 84 2.51 8.79 14.63
N LYS A 85 1.52 9.18 15.44
CA LYS A 85 0.84 8.28 16.38
C LYS A 85 0.05 7.19 15.64
N LEU A 86 -0.71 7.55 14.60
CA LEU A 86 -1.46 6.60 13.78
C LEU A 86 -0.53 5.58 13.12
N THR A 87 0.67 5.98 12.72
CA THR A 87 1.66 5.07 12.12
C THR A 87 2.60 4.39 13.15
N GLY A 88 2.41 4.66 14.45
CA GLY A 88 3.16 4.01 15.54
C GLY A 88 4.61 4.50 15.70
N VAL A 89 4.95 5.67 15.15
CA VAL A 89 6.33 6.23 15.19
C VAL A 89 6.42 7.61 15.85
N GLU A 90 5.47 7.96 16.70
CA GLU A 90 5.46 9.26 17.43
C GLU A 90 6.74 9.47 18.25
N HIS A 91 7.25 8.41 18.89
CA HIS A 91 8.46 8.43 19.70
C HIS A 91 9.72 8.81 18.90
N LEU A 92 9.68 8.70 17.56
CA LEU A 92 10.80 9.04 16.67
C LEU A 92 10.75 10.49 16.16
N LYS A 93 9.76 11.29 16.57
CA LYS A 93 9.53 12.66 16.07
C LYS A 93 10.79 13.52 16.01
N ASN A 94 11.65 13.43 17.01
CA ASN A 94 12.87 14.23 17.11
C ASN A 94 14.15 13.49 16.67
N ASN A 95 14.04 12.23 16.22
CA ASN A 95 15.17 11.45 15.75
C ASN A 95 15.58 11.87 14.35
N ASN A 96 16.87 11.74 14.02
CA ASN A 96 17.36 11.93 12.66
C ASN A 96 16.86 10.79 11.76
N LEU A 97 16.51 11.10 10.53
CA LEU A 97 16.07 10.11 9.54
C LEU A 97 17.12 9.02 9.28
N SER A 98 18.41 9.39 9.32
CA SER A 98 19.53 8.45 9.14
C SER A 98 19.61 7.35 10.20
N ASN A 99 18.97 7.54 11.34
CA ASN A 99 18.98 6.57 12.46
C ASN A 99 17.76 5.63 12.45
N LEU A 100 16.87 5.78 11.47
CA LEU A 100 15.66 4.96 11.38
C LEU A 100 15.95 3.64 10.65
N SER A 101 15.33 2.56 11.09
CA SER A 101 15.21 1.34 10.31
C SER A 101 14.39 1.56 9.05
N GLY A 102 14.50 0.68 8.05
CA GLY A 102 13.70 0.77 6.83
C GLY A 102 12.19 0.80 7.10
N GLY A 103 11.71 -0.04 8.03
CA GLY A 103 10.30 -0.06 8.41
C GLY A 103 9.84 1.20 9.14
N GLU A 104 10.64 1.76 10.04
CA GLU A 104 10.34 3.04 10.70
C GLU A 104 10.31 4.18 9.70
N PHE A 105 11.24 4.21 8.76
CA PHE A 105 11.26 5.21 7.71
C PHE A 105 10.02 5.13 6.81
N GLN A 106 9.60 3.92 6.41
CA GLN A 106 8.35 3.73 5.64
C GLN A 106 7.12 4.22 6.42
N ARG A 107 7.04 3.95 7.72
CA ARG A 107 5.97 4.48 8.59
C ARG A 107 5.96 6.00 8.67
N VAL A 108 7.13 6.64 8.71
CA VAL A 108 7.27 8.11 8.64
C VAL A 108 6.81 8.64 7.29
N LEU A 109 7.13 7.97 6.18
CA LEU A 109 6.65 8.35 4.83
C LEU A 109 5.13 8.29 4.74
N ILE A 110 4.52 7.23 5.27
CA ILE A 110 3.07 7.09 5.34
C ILE A 110 2.46 8.17 6.24
N ALA A 111 3.03 8.42 7.44
CA ALA A 111 2.59 9.47 8.34
C ALA A 111 2.53 10.83 7.61
N ARG A 112 3.59 11.17 6.88
CA ARG A 112 3.66 12.40 6.08
C ARG A 112 2.56 12.46 5.01
N ALA A 113 2.29 11.35 4.33
CA ALA A 113 1.29 11.29 3.27
C ALA A 113 -0.15 11.45 3.82
N ILE A 114 -0.42 10.97 5.04
CA ILE A 114 -1.76 11.04 5.66
C ILE A 114 -1.98 12.26 6.55
N ALA A 115 -0.96 13.06 6.83
CA ALA A 115 -1.01 14.15 7.80
C ALA A 115 -2.11 15.20 7.51
N LYS A 116 -2.50 15.39 6.26
CA LYS A 116 -3.59 16.29 5.83
C LYS A 116 -4.92 15.58 5.58
N ASN A 117 -5.10 14.36 6.12
CA ASN A 117 -6.31 13.56 5.93
C ASN A 117 -6.72 13.49 4.44
N PRO A 118 -5.93 12.82 3.58
CA PRO A 118 -6.22 12.73 2.16
C PRO A 118 -7.50 11.92 1.91
N ASP A 119 -8.17 12.21 0.79
CA ASP A 119 -9.29 11.40 0.31
C ASP A 119 -8.81 10.19 -0.49
N LEU A 120 -7.61 10.30 -1.10
CA LEU A 120 -6.92 9.23 -1.81
C LEU A 120 -5.47 9.14 -1.33
N LEU A 121 -5.03 7.95 -0.97
CA LEU A 121 -3.64 7.63 -0.65
C LEU A 121 -3.06 6.70 -1.71
N VAL A 122 -1.97 7.10 -2.34
CA VAL A 122 -1.26 6.29 -3.33
C VAL A 122 0.05 5.81 -2.72
N LEU A 123 0.25 4.49 -2.67
CA LEU A 123 1.42 3.84 -2.09
C LEU A 123 2.14 3.03 -3.18
N ASP A 124 3.33 3.45 -3.56
CA ASP A 124 4.12 2.78 -4.62
C ASP A 124 5.21 1.92 -3.97
N GLU A 125 4.95 0.61 -3.87
CA GLU A 125 5.81 -0.40 -3.23
C GLU A 125 6.26 -0.01 -1.80
N PRO A 126 5.34 0.24 -0.87
CA PRO A 126 5.64 0.81 0.43
C PRO A 126 6.44 -0.11 1.37
N VAL A 127 6.56 -1.40 1.05
CA VAL A 127 7.30 -2.38 1.85
C VAL A 127 8.74 -2.62 1.36
N GLN A 128 9.17 -1.93 0.32
CA GLN A 128 10.51 -2.12 -0.23
C GLN A 128 11.59 -1.78 0.81
N GLY A 129 12.47 -2.75 1.09
CA GLY A 129 13.55 -2.57 2.08
C GLY A 129 13.12 -2.80 3.54
N VAL A 130 11.96 -3.37 3.76
CA VAL A 130 11.45 -3.80 5.06
C VAL A 130 11.63 -5.31 5.19
N ASP A 131 11.90 -5.82 6.38
CA ASP A 131 11.97 -7.25 6.64
C ASP A 131 10.57 -7.88 6.65
N PHE A 132 10.48 -9.20 6.48
CA PHE A 132 9.21 -9.92 6.35
C PHE A 132 8.19 -9.64 7.48
N LYS A 133 8.66 -9.53 8.73
CA LYS A 133 7.79 -9.22 9.87
C LYS A 133 7.26 -7.79 9.81
N GLY A 134 8.12 -6.86 9.41
CA GLY A 134 7.77 -5.46 9.21
C GLY A 134 6.80 -5.27 8.04
N GLU A 135 6.93 -6.07 6.95
CA GLU A 135 6.00 -6.05 5.82
C GLU A 135 4.57 -6.35 6.24
N ILE A 136 4.36 -7.46 6.98
CA ILE A 136 3.03 -7.84 7.48
C ILE A 136 2.43 -6.69 8.31
N SER A 137 3.21 -6.18 9.26
CA SER A 137 2.78 -5.10 10.15
C SER A 137 2.49 -3.78 9.40
N LEU A 138 3.17 -3.55 8.27
CA LEU A 138 2.94 -2.36 7.44
C LEU A 138 1.64 -2.47 6.63
N TYR A 139 1.30 -3.66 6.14
CA TYR A 139 0.02 -3.88 5.45
C TYR A 139 -1.18 -3.84 6.40
N GLU A 140 -1.04 -4.36 7.61
CA GLU A 140 -2.04 -4.20 8.68
C GLU A 140 -2.28 -2.71 8.96
N LEU A 141 -1.21 -1.92 9.06
CA LEU A 141 -1.28 -0.46 9.22
C LEU A 141 -2.00 0.20 8.02
N ILE A 142 -1.72 -0.21 6.78
CA ILE A 142 -2.38 0.36 5.58
C ILE A 142 -3.90 0.11 5.65
N LYS A 143 -4.32 -1.07 6.07
CA LYS A 143 -5.74 -1.38 6.27
C LYS A 143 -6.36 -0.51 7.38
N GLU A 144 -5.68 -0.39 8.52
CA GLU A 144 -6.12 0.47 9.62
C GLU A 144 -6.25 1.94 9.19
N ILE A 145 -5.34 2.43 8.34
CA ILE A 145 -5.41 3.79 7.78
C ILE A 145 -6.64 3.95 6.88
N SER A 146 -6.92 2.98 5.99
CA SER A 146 -8.12 3.01 5.15
C SER A 146 -9.39 3.19 5.99
N ASP A 147 -9.50 2.42 7.07
CA ASP A 147 -10.66 2.46 7.96
C ASP A 147 -10.73 3.77 8.77
N LYS A 148 -9.62 4.19 9.39
CA LYS A 148 -9.61 5.35 10.32
C LYS A 148 -9.64 6.70 9.61
N VAL A 149 -8.94 6.83 8.49
CA VAL A 149 -8.89 8.06 7.69
C VAL A 149 -10.05 8.13 6.71
N ASN A 150 -10.70 6.99 6.43
CA ASN A 150 -11.77 6.83 5.44
C ASN A 150 -11.34 7.36 4.06
N CYS A 151 -10.12 7.01 3.65
CA CYS A 151 -9.57 7.35 2.34
C CYS A 151 -9.56 6.13 1.42
N GLY A 152 -9.68 6.35 0.11
CA GLY A 152 -9.38 5.32 -0.87
C GLY A 152 -7.88 5.09 -0.95
N ILE A 153 -7.44 3.85 -1.14
CA ILE A 153 -6.01 3.51 -1.26
C ILE A 153 -5.74 2.87 -2.61
N LEU A 154 -4.83 3.46 -3.37
CA LEU A 154 -4.22 2.83 -4.55
C LEU A 154 -2.85 2.29 -4.15
N LEU A 155 -2.76 0.98 -4.01
CA LEU A 155 -1.55 0.28 -3.61
C LEU A 155 -0.87 -0.33 -4.84
N ILE A 156 0.43 -0.14 -4.98
CA ILE A 156 1.26 -0.86 -5.96
C ILE A 156 2.12 -1.85 -5.18
N SER A 157 2.02 -3.13 -5.53
CA SER A 157 2.80 -4.17 -4.90
C SER A 157 3.18 -5.26 -5.89
N HIS A 158 4.28 -5.94 -5.63
CA HIS A 158 4.67 -7.17 -6.28
C HIS A 158 4.53 -8.38 -5.34
N ASP A 159 4.18 -8.15 -4.07
CA ASP A 159 3.96 -9.20 -3.08
C ASP A 159 2.51 -9.67 -3.10
N LEU A 160 2.32 -10.85 -3.66
CA LEU A 160 1.01 -11.45 -3.87
C LEU A 160 0.37 -11.97 -2.57
N HIS A 161 1.19 -12.45 -1.61
CA HIS A 161 0.68 -13.06 -0.39
C HIS A 161 -0.08 -12.06 0.47
N VAL A 162 0.48 -10.87 0.57
CA VAL A 162 -0.08 -9.84 1.45
C VAL A 162 -1.18 -9.05 0.75
N VAL A 163 -1.04 -8.84 -0.55
CA VAL A 163 -2.08 -8.21 -1.37
C VAL A 163 -3.42 -8.95 -1.25
N MET A 164 -3.39 -10.28 -1.30
CA MET A 164 -4.61 -11.10 -1.25
C MET A 164 -5.37 -11.01 0.08
N SER A 165 -4.70 -10.68 1.17
CA SER A 165 -5.33 -10.60 2.51
C SER A 165 -5.79 -9.20 2.89
N SER A 166 -5.30 -8.16 2.20
CA SER A 166 -5.44 -6.76 2.64
C SER A 166 -6.07 -5.84 1.59
N THR A 167 -6.57 -6.39 0.49
CA THR A 167 -7.10 -5.60 -0.63
C THR A 167 -8.53 -6.00 -0.98
N ASP A 168 -9.33 -5.02 -1.45
CA ASP A 168 -10.71 -5.24 -1.88
C ASP A 168 -10.78 -5.58 -3.36
N TYR A 169 -9.91 -4.97 -4.17
CA TYR A 169 -9.89 -5.15 -5.61
C TYR A 169 -8.46 -5.20 -6.14
N VAL A 170 -8.19 -6.13 -7.05
CA VAL A 170 -6.87 -6.34 -7.67
C VAL A 170 -6.95 -6.09 -9.16
N VAL A 171 -5.94 -5.40 -9.69
CA VAL A 171 -5.74 -5.20 -11.13
C VAL A 171 -4.37 -5.71 -11.52
N CYS A 172 -4.34 -6.71 -12.40
CA CYS A 172 -3.10 -7.32 -12.89
C CYS A 172 -2.64 -6.59 -14.15
N LEU A 173 -1.43 -6.06 -14.13
CA LEU A 173 -0.82 -5.35 -15.25
C LEU A 173 0.36 -6.12 -15.86
N ASN A 174 0.36 -6.20 -17.19
CA ASN A 174 1.52 -6.61 -17.99
C ASN A 174 1.53 -5.83 -19.31
N GLY A 175 1.78 -4.51 -19.25
CA GLY A 175 1.62 -3.59 -20.36
C GLY A 175 0.16 -3.27 -20.72
N HIS A 176 -0.78 -4.11 -20.31
CA HIS A 176 -2.24 -3.95 -20.37
C HIS A 176 -2.86 -4.62 -19.14
N VAL A 177 -4.16 -4.46 -18.93
CA VAL A 177 -4.88 -5.20 -17.88
C VAL A 177 -5.07 -6.65 -18.33
N CYS A 178 -4.44 -7.60 -17.63
CA CYS A 178 -4.56 -9.03 -17.92
C CYS A 178 -5.75 -9.65 -17.21
N CYS A 179 -5.97 -9.28 -15.96
CA CYS A 179 -7.10 -9.71 -15.13
C CYS A 179 -7.40 -8.63 -14.07
N SER A 180 -8.62 -8.64 -13.57
CA SER A 180 -9.03 -7.78 -12.47
C SER A 180 -10.23 -8.36 -11.75
N GLY A 181 -10.41 -8.02 -10.48
CA GLY A 181 -11.52 -8.49 -9.66
C GLY A 181 -11.17 -8.56 -8.18
N THR A 182 -12.00 -9.27 -7.42
CA THR A 182 -11.68 -9.58 -6.02
C THR A 182 -10.43 -10.48 -5.95
N PRO A 183 -9.68 -10.47 -4.84
CA PRO A 183 -8.51 -11.34 -4.67
C PRO A 183 -8.77 -12.80 -5.06
N GLN A 184 -9.89 -13.37 -4.61
CA GLN A 184 -10.27 -14.75 -4.93
C GLN A 184 -10.53 -14.97 -6.43
N SER A 185 -11.21 -14.04 -7.10
CA SER A 185 -11.49 -14.16 -8.53
C SER A 185 -10.21 -14.06 -9.37
N VAL A 186 -9.28 -13.21 -8.96
CA VAL A 186 -7.98 -13.05 -9.62
C VAL A 186 -7.10 -14.26 -9.40
N ALA A 187 -7.04 -14.80 -8.18
CA ALA A 187 -6.25 -15.98 -7.84
C ALA A 187 -6.63 -17.21 -8.67
N ASN A 188 -7.91 -17.35 -9.02
CA ASN A 188 -8.43 -18.44 -9.86
C ASN A 188 -8.34 -18.16 -11.38
N ASN A 189 -7.79 -17.02 -11.78
CA ASN A 189 -7.71 -16.64 -13.19
C ASN A 189 -6.47 -17.23 -13.86
N ASN A 190 -6.64 -17.92 -15.00
CA ASN A 190 -5.53 -18.53 -15.73
C ASN A 190 -4.43 -17.53 -16.11
N LYS A 191 -4.80 -16.32 -16.50
CA LYS A 191 -3.82 -15.26 -16.85
C LYS A 191 -2.99 -14.81 -15.65
N TYR A 192 -3.56 -14.84 -14.44
CA TYR A 192 -2.81 -14.61 -13.21
C TYR A 192 -1.80 -15.74 -12.97
N GLN A 193 -2.22 -16.99 -13.15
CA GLN A 193 -1.34 -18.16 -13.01
C GLN A 193 -0.21 -18.16 -14.05
N GLU A 194 -0.49 -17.78 -15.31
CA GLU A 194 0.53 -17.59 -16.34
C GLU A 194 1.55 -16.51 -16.01
N LEU A 195 1.11 -15.39 -15.39
CA LEU A 195 1.99 -14.28 -15.02
C LEU A 195 2.92 -14.58 -13.84
N PHE A 196 2.43 -15.33 -12.84
CA PHE A 196 3.10 -15.51 -11.57
C PHE A 196 3.55 -16.97 -11.33
N GLY A 197 3.17 -17.90 -12.20
CA GLY A 197 3.61 -19.30 -12.19
C GLY A 197 3.33 -20.03 -10.88
N ASP A 198 4.28 -20.87 -10.44
CA ASP A 198 4.13 -21.67 -9.21
C ASP A 198 3.95 -20.84 -7.94
N ARG A 199 4.34 -19.56 -7.93
CA ARG A 199 4.08 -18.64 -6.81
C ARG A 199 2.58 -18.41 -6.61
N ALA A 200 1.78 -18.44 -7.70
CA ALA A 200 0.34 -18.28 -7.62
C ALA A 200 -0.34 -19.46 -6.89
N SER A 201 0.10 -20.70 -7.14
CA SER A 201 -0.46 -21.90 -6.51
C SER A 201 -0.18 -21.99 -5.01
N THR A 202 1.00 -21.54 -4.57
CA THR A 202 1.38 -21.53 -3.16
C THR A 202 0.51 -20.56 -2.35
N ILE A 203 0.06 -19.47 -2.96
CA ILE A 203 -0.78 -18.46 -2.30
C ILE A 203 -2.19 -18.99 -2.04
N LEU A 204 -2.77 -19.70 -3.01
CA LEU A 204 -4.09 -20.33 -2.89
C LEU A 204 -4.13 -21.34 -1.74
N SER A 205 -3.10 -22.19 -1.59
CA SER A 205 -3.04 -23.19 -0.53
C SER A 205 -2.97 -22.59 0.89
N VAL A 206 -2.34 -21.44 1.05
CA VAL A 206 -2.26 -20.74 2.35
C VAL A 206 -3.59 -20.05 2.70
N TYR A 207 -4.33 -19.59 1.69
CA TYR A 207 -5.61 -18.91 1.89
C TYR A 207 -6.74 -19.88 2.26
N GLU A 208 -6.78 -21.07 1.65
CA GLU A 208 -7.76 -22.12 1.96
C GLU A 208 -7.61 -22.66 3.39
N HIS A 209 -6.40 -22.67 3.95
CA HIS A 209 -6.17 -23.17 5.31
C HIS A 209 -6.61 -22.22 6.44
N LYS A 210 -6.94 -20.96 6.17
CA LYS A 210 -7.26 -19.97 7.22
C LYS A 210 -8.73 -19.98 7.71
N HIS A 211 -9.62 -20.76 7.11
CA HIS A 211 -11.06 -20.64 7.39
C HIS A 211 -11.75 -21.89 7.96
N ASP A 212 -11.05 -23.00 8.20
CA ASP A 212 -11.74 -24.27 8.54
C ASP A 212 -11.69 -24.69 10.02
N HIS A 213 -11.10 -23.92 10.91
CA HIS A 213 -11.08 -24.27 12.34
C HIS A 213 -10.99 -23.07 13.27
N THR A 214 -11.67 -23.16 14.40
CA THR A 214 -11.54 -22.25 15.56
C THR A 214 -10.75 -22.95 16.66
N HIS A 215 -9.77 -22.26 17.24
CA HIS A 215 -9.05 -22.73 18.42
C HIS A 215 -9.87 -22.40 19.68
N SER A 216 -10.09 -23.38 20.53
CA SER A 216 -10.61 -23.17 21.88
C SER A 216 -9.49 -22.65 22.78
N ALA A 217 -9.83 -21.99 23.89
CA ALA A 217 -8.87 -21.41 24.84
C ALA A 217 -7.89 -22.44 25.48
N ASP A 218 -8.16 -23.73 25.31
CA ASP A 218 -7.34 -24.87 25.76
C ASP A 218 -6.46 -25.47 24.65
N GLY A 219 -6.42 -24.87 23.45
CA GLY A 219 -5.61 -25.30 22.31
C GLY A 219 -6.21 -26.44 21.47
N THR A 220 -7.44 -26.89 21.75
CA THR A 220 -8.10 -27.92 20.94
C THR A 220 -8.71 -27.35 19.66
N ILE A 221 -8.59 -28.12 18.55
CA ILE A 221 -9.11 -27.74 17.22
C ILE A 221 -10.54 -28.26 17.06
N LYS A 222 -11.52 -27.36 16.90
CA LYS A 222 -12.88 -27.73 16.50
C LYS A 222 -13.04 -27.55 14.98
N ARG A 223 -13.28 -28.63 14.24
CA ARG A 223 -13.70 -28.59 12.83
C ARG A 223 -15.20 -28.24 12.78
N LYS A 224 -15.59 -27.29 11.93
CA LYS A 224 -17.01 -27.11 11.61
C LYS A 224 -17.47 -28.31 10.78
N GLN A 225 -18.56 -28.95 11.26
CA GLN A 225 -19.35 -29.91 10.48
C GLN A 225 -20.16 -29.21 9.42
#